data_21988b78c5f4932c913df4a320ab03e7
#
_entry.id   21988b78c5f4932c913df4a320ab03e7
#
_cell.length_a   1.000
_cell.length_b   1.000
_cell.length_c   1.000
_cell.angle_alpha   90.00
_cell.angle_beta   90.00
_cell.angle_gamma   90.00
#
_symmetry.space_group_name_H-M   'P 1'
#
loop_
_entity.id
_entity.type
_entity.pdbx_description
1 polymer ?
#
loop_
_entity_poly.entity_id
_entity_poly.type
_entity_poly.pdbx_seq_one_letter_code
_entity_poly.pdbx_strand_id
1 'polypeptide(L)'
;PATGPAHPIIGELGRSGRITLLVLLTGAVAAPIVEEIAFRGCLYGHLRHGLARLGRAGAITLATLLNAFIFAVIHPQGFVAVPALMSLAIGFSLVRQWRGSVVAPVVMHAINNGLVLGVVSLLLA
;
A
#
# COMPACT_ATOMS: atom_id res chain seq x y z
N PRO A 1 -1.24 9.39 24.76
CA PRO A 1 -1.74 8.76 23.56
C PRO A 1 -1.05 9.38 22.34
N ALA A 2 -0.39 8.56 21.53
CA ALA A 2 0.25 9.05 20.31
C ALA A 2 -0.83 9.55 19.34
N THR A 3 -0.90 10.85 19.12
CA THR A 3 -1.85 11.51 18.22
C THR A 3 -1.32 11.62 16.79
N GLY A 4 -0.41 10.71 16.40
CA GLY A 4 0.19 10.68 15.07
C GLY A 4 -0.67 9.92 14.04
N PRO A 5 -0.38 10.07 12.73
CA PRO A 5 -1.08 9.41 11.63
C PRO A 5 -0.73 7.92 11.55
N ALA A 6 -1.08 7.16 12.61
CA ALA A 6 -0.84 5.73 12.68
C ALA A 6 -2.06 4.94 12.19
N HIS A 7 -1.82 3.80 11.53
CA HIS A 7 -2.90 2.90 11.15
C HIS A 7 -3.56 2.33 12.43
N PRO A 8 -4.91 2.27 12.52
CA PRO A 8 -5.64 1.80 13.71
C PRO A 8 -5.19 0.42 14.22
N ILE A 9 -4.76 -0.48 13.32
CA ILE A 9 -4.28 -1.82 13.65
C ILE A 9 -3.07 -1.82 14.59
N ILE A 10 -2.29 -0.73 14.62
CA ILE A 10 -1.11 -0.59 15.49
C ILE A 10 -1.52 -0.59 16.96
N GLY A 11 -2.70 -0.06 17.30
CA GLY A 11 -3.22 -0.08 18.67
C GLY A 11 -3.52 -1.48 19.21
N GLU A 12 -3.54 -2.50 18.37
CA GLU A 12 -3.74 -3.89 18.77
C GLU A 12 -2.42 -4.64 19.06
N LEU A 13 -1.27 -4.07 18.61
CA LEU A 13 0.05 -4.65 18.87
C LEU A 13 0.35 -4.61 20.39
N GLY A 14 1.01 -5.63 20.89
CA GLY A 14 1.41 -5.72 22.29
C GLY A 14 0.32 -6.18 23.28
N ARG A 15 -0.95 -6.32 22.84
CA ARG A 15 -2.04 -6.82 23.71
C ARG A 15 -1.85 -8.28 24.12
N SER A 16 -1.40 -9.12 23.20
CA SER A 16 -0.98 -10.51 23.45
C SER A 16 -0.20 -11.03 22.25
N GLY A 17 0.66 -12.04 22.43
CA GLY A 17 1.40 -12.66 21.34
C GLY A 17 0.52 -13.18 20.21
N ARG A 18 -0.66 -13.73 20.54
CA ARG A 18 -1.62 -14.20 19.53
C ARG A 18 -2.19 -13.05 18.70
N ILE A 19 -2.58 -11.95 19.35
CA ILE A 19 -3.13 -10.76 18.65
C ILE A 19 -2.04 -10.15 17.80
N THR A 20 -0.83 -9.99 18.32
CA THR A 20 0.32 -9.47 17.54
C THR A 20 0.57 -10.31 16.30
N LEU A 21 0.56 -11.65 16.41
CA LEU A 21 0.72 -12.53 15.24
C LEU A 21 -0.38 -12.33 14.20
N LEU A 22 -1.65 -12.22 14.64
CA LEU A 22 -2.78 -11.97 13.74
C LEU A 22 -2.66 -10.61 13.02
N VAL A 23 -2.22 -9.58 13.73
CA VAL A 23 -1.95 -8.25 13.17
C VAL A 23 -0.86 -8.31 12.10
N LEU A 24 0.25 -9.02 12.39
CA LEU A 24 1.35 -9.20 11.44
C LEU A 24 0.89 -9.97 10.19
N LEU A 25 0.18 -11.08 10.36
CA LEU A 25 -0.32 -11.86 9.23
C LEU A 25 -1.33 -11.08 8.39
N THR A 26 -2.22 -10.34 9.04
CA THR A 26 -3.21 -9.53 8.31
C THR A 26 -2.57 -8.34 7.62
N GLY A 27 -1.78 -7.54 8.33
CA GLY A 27 -1.23 -6.28 7.83
C GLY A 27 -0.05 -6.45 6.89
N ALA A 28 0.80 -7.46 7.10
CA ALA A 28 1.99 -7.68 6.28
C ALA A 28 1.79 -8.72 5.16
N VAL A 29 0.73 -9.53 5.19
CA VAL A 29 0.51 -10.55 4.16
C VAL A 29 -0.85 -10.37 3.48
N ALA A 30 -1.95 -10.50 4.22
CA ALA A 30 -3.27 -10.52 3.62
C ALA A 30 -3.66 -9.18 2.99
N ALA A 31 -3.46 -8.06 3.70
CA ALA A 31 -3.79 -6.73 3.19
C ALA A 31 -2.99 -6.38 1.92
N PRO A 32 -1.65 -6.52 1.86
CA PRO A 32 -0.89 -6.29 0.62
C PRO A 32 -1.37 -7.11 -0.57
N ILE A 33 -1.74 -8.38 -0.38
CA ILE A 33 -2.26 -9.22 -1.48
C ILE A 33 -3.56 -8.62 -2.03
N VAL A 34 -4.53 -8.35 -1.17
CA VAL A 34 -5.85 -7.83 -1.57
C VAL A 34 -5.71 -6.45 -2.20
N GLU A 35 -4.94 -5.56 -1.57
CA GLU A 35 -4.76 -4.19 -2.02
C GLU A 35 -4.04 -4.12 -3.37
N GLU A 36 -2.95 -4.88 -3.57
CA GLU A 36 -2.24 -4.85 -4.84
C GLU A 36 -3.04 -5.48 -5.98
N ILE A 37 -3.86 -6.51 -5.71
CA ILE A 37 -4.80 -7.03 -6.72
C ILE A 37 -5.83 -5.96 -7.10
N ALA A 38 -6.43 -5.29 -6.13
CA ALA A 38 -7.43 -4.26 -6.38
C ALA A 38 -6.83 -3.04 -7.10
N PHE A 39 -5.73 -2.50 -6.59
CA PHE A 39 -5.14 -1.26 -7.09
C PHE A 39 -4.27 -1.46 -8.33
N ARG A 40 -3.32 -2.41 -8.31
CA ARG A 40 -2.36 -2.62 -9.41
C ARG A 40 -2.84 -3.66 -10.41
N GLY A 41 -3.68 -4.60 -9.97
CA GLY A 41 -4.34 -5.54 -10.86
C GLY A 41 -5.50 -4.89 -11.62
N CYS A 42 -6.50 -4.41 -10.91
CA CYS A 42 -7.74 -3.92 -11.49
C CYS A 42 -7.71 -2.42 -11.84
N LEU A 43 -7.60 -1.55 -10.84
CA LEU A 43 -7.76 -0.10 -11.01
C LEU A 43 -6.72 0.50 -11.96
N TYR A 44 -5.44 0.20 -11.74
CA TYR A 44 -4.35 0.70 -12.58
C TYR A 44 -4.50 0.28 -14.05
N GLY A 45 -4.88 -0.97 -14.29
CA GLY A 45 -5.14 -1.48 -15.64
C GLY A 45 -6.29 -0.74 -16.31
N HIS A 46 -7.40 -0.54 -15.59
CA HIS A 46 -8.56 0.20 -16.07
C HIS A 46 -8.22 1.66 -16.40
N LEU A 47 -7.52 2.35 -15.50
CA LEU A 47 -7.09 3.74 -15.73
C LEU A 47 -6.18 3.85 -16.97
N ARG A 48 -5.20 2.96 -17.11
CA ARG A 48 -4.31 2.96 -18.28
C ARG A 48 -5.07 2.78 -19.58
N HIS A 49 -6.04 1.88 -19.60
CA HIS A 49 -6.86 1.65 -20.80
C HIS A 49 -7.74 2.87 -21.13
N GLY A 50 -8.40 3.45 -20.14
CA GLY A 50 -9.23 4.65 -20.32
C GLY A 50 -8.44 5.88 -20.77
N LEU A 51 -7.16 5.96 -20.40
CA LEU A 51 -6.24 7.06 -20.73
C LEU A 51 -5.41 6.82 -21.99
N ALA A 52 -5.66 5.75 -22.75
CA ALA A 52 -4.86 5.35 -23.91
C ALA A 52 -4.70 6.44 -24.98
N ARG A 53 -5.69 7.34 -25.10
CA ARG A 53 -5.66 8.49 -26.02
C ARG A 53 -4.51 9.48 -25.76
N LEU A 54 -3.92 9.46 -24.55
CA LEU A 54 -2.78 10.31 -24.18
C LEU A 54 -1.44 9.74 -24.65
N GLY A 55 -1.48 8.64 -25.41
CA GLY A 55 -0.30 7.87 -25.77
C GLY A 55 0.27 7.08 -24.58
N ARG A 56 1.26 6.20 -24.86
CA ARG A 56 1.78 5.25 -23.84
C ARG A 56 2.33 5.95 -22.60
N ALA A 57 3.16 6.96 -22.77
CA ALA A 57 3.78 7.67 -21.65
C ALA A 57 2.75 8.43 -20.81
N GLY A 58 1.86 9.20 -21.46
CA GLY A 58 0.80 9.94 -20.78
C GLY A 58 -0.15 9.04 -20.01
N ALA A 59 -0.58 7.92 -20.60
CA ALA A 59 -1.44 6.94 -19.94
C ALA A 59 -0.78 6.31 -18.71
N ILE A 60 0.50 5.94 -18.80
CA ILE A 60 1.26 5.38 -17.66
C ILE A 60 1.38 6.43 -16.55
N THR A 61 1.81 7.64 -16.87
CA THR A 61 2.04 8.69 -15.87
C THR A 61 0.76 9.05 -15.15
N LEU A 62 -0.31 9.36 -15.88
CA LEU A 62 -1.56 9.78 -15.27
C LEU A 62 -2.26 8.64 -14.52
N ALA A 63 -2.25 7.42 -15.05
CA ALA A 63 -2.76 6.25 -14.33
C ALA A 63 -1.99 5.99 -13.04
N THR A 64 -0.65 6.15 -13.03
CA THR A 64 0.18 6.01 -11.84
C THR A 64 -0.20 7.04 -10.77
N LEU A 65 -0.31 8.31 -11.16
CA LEU A 65 -0.64 9.39 -10.22
C LEU A 65 -2.05 9.25 -9.66
N LEU A 66 -3.05 8.98 -10.51
CA LEU A 66 -4.43 8.78 -10.05
C LEU A 66 -4.57 7.57 -9.14
N ASN A 67 -3.98 6.43 -9.52
CA ASN A 67 -4.00 5.24 -8.71
C ASN A 67 -3.32 5.45 -7.34
N ALA A 68 -2.18 6.15 -7.32
CA ALA A 68 -1.46 6.46 -6.09
C ALA A 68 -2.24 7.45 -5.20
N PHE A 69 -2.87 8.45 -5.78
CA PHE A 69 -3.70 9.40 -5.04
C PHE A 69 -4.91 8.71 -4.40
N ILE A 70 -5.67 7.92 -5.18
CA ILE A 70 -6.84 7.18 -4.67
C ILE A 70 -6.40 6.25 -3.53
N PHE A 71 -5.31 5.49 -3.73
CA PHE A 71 -4.74 4.62 -2.70
C PHE A 71 -4.45 5.39 -1.41
N ALA A 72 -3.78 6.54 -1.51
CA ALA A 72 -3.34 7.30 -0.35
C ALA A 72 -4.51 7.94 0.43
N VAL A 73 -5.52 8.48 -0.26
CA VAL A 73 -6.61 9.22 0.41
C VAL A 73 -7.63 8.31 1.09
N ILE A 74 -7.76 7.07 0.67
CA ILE A 74 -8.68 6.11 1.32
C ILE A 74 -8.06 5.44 2.53
N HIS A 75 -6.75 5.61 2.76
CA HIS A 75 -6.08 5.02 3.91
C HIS A 75 -6.43 5.72 5.23
N PRO A 76 -6.61 4.95 6.32
CA PRO A 76 -7.12 5.49 7.59
C PRO A 76 -6.12 6.36 8.36
N GLN A 77 -4.88 6.51 7.90
CA GLN A 77 -3.86 7.36 8.51
C GLN A 77 -4.10 8.86 8.33
N GLY A 78 -5.09 9.26 7.53
CA GLY A 78 -5.48 10.63 7.31
C GLY A 78 -4.54 11.44 6.39
N PHE A 79 -4.88 12.71 6.18
CA PHE A 79 -4.24 13.55 5.17
C PHE A 79 -2.74 13.79 5.36
N VAL A 80 -2.25 13.74 6.60
CA VAL A 80 -0.81 13.92 6.90
C VAL A 80 0.02 12.78 6.30
N ALA A 81 -0.53 11.59 6.19
CA ALA A 81 0.15 10.43 5.61
C ALA A 81 0.08 10.38 4.07
N VAL A 82 -0.79 11.16 3.43
CA VAL A 82 -1.01 11.12 1.98
C VAL A 82 0.29 11.25 1.18
N PRO A 83 1.23 12.18 1.44
CA PRO A 83 2.45 12.27 0.65
C PRO A 83 3.32 11.01 0.73
N ALA A 84 3.45 10.42 1.91
CA ALA A 84 4.23 9.20 2.12
C ALA A 84 3.57 7.99 1.45
N LEU A 85 2.27 7.78 1.68
CA LEU A 85 1.50 6.71 1.07
C LEU A 85 1.45 6.81 -0.45
N MET A 86 1.32 8.03 -0.98
CA MET A 86 1.33 8.29 -2.41
C MET A 86 2.69 7.95 -3.03
N SER A 87 3.80 8.28 -2.35
CA SER A 87 5.16 7.94 -2.80
C SER A 87 5.35 6.42 -2.90
N LEU A 88 4.95 5.67 -1.88
CA LEU A 88 4.96 4.20 -1.90
C LEU A 88 4.09 3.65 -3.04
N ALA A 89 2.88 4.16 -3.19
CA ALA A 89 1.93 3.73 -4.20
C ALA A 89 2.42 4.01 -5.63
N ILE A 90 3.14 5.10 -5.87
CA ILE A 90 3.83 5.38 -7.13
C ILE A 90 4.89 4.30 -7.38
N GLY A 91 5.74 4.00 -6.40
CA GLY A 91 6.75 2.94 -6.50
C GLY A 91 6.15 1.59 -6.88
N PHE A 92 5.08 1.17 -6.20
CA PHE A 92 4.38 -0.09 -6.50
C PHE A 92 3.77 -0.09 -7.92
N SER A 93 3.21 1.02 -8.38
CA SER A 93 2.65 1.14 -9.74
C SER A 93 3.74 1.08 -10.82
N LEU A 94 4.90 1.70 -10.58
CA LEU A 94 6.05 1.65 -11.50
C LEU A 94 6.63 0.22 -11.58
N VAL A 95 6.77 -0.46 -10.44
CA VAL A 95 7.22 -1.87 -10.42
C VAL A 95 6.21 -2.78 -11.12
N ARG A 96 4.91 -2.58 -10.89
CA ARG A 96 3.85 -3.26 -11.64
C ARG A 96 3.99 -3.06 -13.15
N GLN A 97 4.25 -1.82 -13.57
CA GLN A 97 4.44 -1.47 -14.98
C GLN A 97 5.69 -2.13 -15.57
N TRP A 98 6.79 -2.11 -14.83
CA TRP A 98 8.07 -2.69 -15.26
C TRP A 98 8.03 -4.22 -15.32
N ARG A 99 7.49 -4.87 -14.30
CA ARG A 99 7.48 -6.34 -14.19
C ARG A 99 6.32 -7.01 -14.93
N GLY A 100 5.29 -6.26 -15.31
CA GLY A 100 4.10 -6.82 -15.95
C GLY A 100 3.25 -7.73 -15.05
N SER A 101 3.55 -7.78 -13.74
CA SER A 101 2.94 -8.68 -12.75
C SER A 101 2.62 -7.96 -11.45
N VAL A 102 1.53 -8.34 -10.79
CA VAL A 102 1.16 -7.84 -9.44
C VAL A 102 1.98 -8.50 -8.32
N VAL A 103 2.67 -9.59 -8.59
CA VAL A 103 3.46 -10.31 -7.57
C VAL A 103 4.57 -9.43 -7.01
N ALA A 104 5.29 -8.70 -7.87
CA ALA A 104 6.39 -7.85 -7.42
C ALA A 104 5.93 -6.71 -6.48
N PRO A 105 4.90 -5.90 -6.80
CA PRO A 105 4.41 -4.92 -5.84
C PRO A 105 3.79 -5.55 -4.59
N VAL A 106 3.14 -6.73 -4.65
CA VAL A 106 2.70 -7.47 -3.45
C VAL A 106 3.87 -7.75 -2.52
N VAL A 107 4.97 -8.28 -3.05
CA VAL A 107 6.17 -8.58 -2.23
C VAL A 107 6.76 -7.30 -1.62
N MET A 108 6.89 -6.23 -2.42
CA MET A 108 7.41 -4.95 -1.92
C MET A 108 6.52 -4.37 -0.82
N HIS A 109 5.21 -4.40 -1.01
CA HIS A 109 4.24 -3.91 -0.03
C HIS A 109 4.28 -4.75 1.25
N ALA A 110 4.29 -6.08 1.12
CA ALA A 110 4.41 -6.99 2.25
C ALA A 110 5.69 -6.77 3.07
N ILE A 111 6.83 -6.56 2.41
CA ILE A 111 8.09 -6.24 3.08
C ILE A 111 7.99 -4.89 3.80
N ASN A 112 7.47 -3.85 3.14
CA ASN A 112 7.30 -2.52 3.75
C ASN A 112 6.43 -2.60 5.02
N ASN A 113 5.26 -3.22 4.93
CA ASN A 113 4.35 -3.36 6.06
C ASN A 113 4.93 -4.26 7.16
N GLY A 114 5.60 -5.35 6.78
CA GLY A 114 6.26 -6.25 7.70
C GLY A 114 7.37 -5.57 8.50
N LEU A 115 8.18 -4.73 7.85
CA LEU A 115 9.23 -3.94 8.53
C LEU A 115 8.60 -2.93 9.50
N VAL A 116 7.61 -2.16 9.05
CA VAL A 116 6.95 -1.16 9.91
C VAL A 116 6.28 -1.82 11.11
N LEU A 117 5.44 -2.82 10.89
CA LEU A 117 4.74 -3.52 11.97
C LEU A 117 5.69 -4.30 12.88
N GLY A 118 6.74 -4.90 12.33
CA GLY A 118 7.76 -5.60 13.08
C GLY A 118 8.54 -4.68 14.01
N VAL A 119 9.01 -3.54 13.51
CA VAL A 119 9.71 -2.54 14.33
C VAL A 119 8.80 -2.01 15.44
N VAL A 120 7.56 -1.64 15.11
CA VAL A 120 6.60 -1.15 16.11
C VAL A 120 6.31 -2.22 17.15
N SER A 121 6.13 -3.48 16.74
CA SER A 121 5.91 -4.61 17.66
C SER A 121 7.07 -4.78 18.65
N LEU A 122 8.33 -4.64 18.19
CA LEU A 122 9.51 -4.73 19.05
C LEU A 122 9.61 -3.55 20.03
N LEU A 123 9.14 -2.36 19.66
CA LEU A 123 9.14 -1.18 20.52
C LEU A 123 8.04 -1.21 21.59
N LEU A 124 7.01 -2.03 21.40
CA LEU A 124 5.89 -2.18 22.31
C LEU A 124 5.95 -3.45 23.18
N ALA A 125 6.94 -4.32 22.93
CA ALA A 125 7.18 -5.54 23.71
C ALA A 125 8.00 -5.25 24.97
#